data_a84b22529f1cc9160c1ce793cb56f668
#
_entry.id   a84b22529f1cc9160c1ce793cb56f668
#
_cell.length_a   1.000
_cell.length_b   1.000
_cell.length_c   1.000
_cell.angle_alpha   90.00
_cell.angle_beta   90.00
_cell.angle_gamma   90.00
#
_symmetry.space_group_name_H-M   'P 1'
#
loop_
_entity.id
_entity.type
_entity.pdbx_description
1 polymer ?
#
loop_
_entity_poly.entity_id
_entity_poly.type
_entity_poly.pdbx_seq_one_letter_code
_entity_poly.pdbx_strand_id
1 'polypeptide(L)'
;MTCSKLLRNAATSLALALVALTAWAQSAASPKEGSWIVRDFKFHTGHVLPELRLNYTTLGEPSGEPVLILHGTTGSGMGMLNPAFGGELFGPGQPLDAAKYYVILPDAIGTGKSTKPSDGLRAAFPKYNYDDMVDAQFRLVTEHLGVKHLRVIIGNSMGGMQTWIWGVKYPGFMDALVPMASQPTEMSSRNWMLRRLIVDSIKNDPEWNNGNYAKQPKSALFASVFYGIATNGGSQALAKAAPTNAAANKLLDSRLNAPYTGDANDHLYQWDSSRDYNPSPGLEKIQAALLAINSADDERNPPETGLMEREIKRVKNGRYVVIPSSESTAGHGTTAQAKFWKPQLVELLQSAPRR
;
A
#
# COMPACT_ATOMS: atom_id res chain seq x y z
N MET A 1 24.10 54.14 37.26
CA MET A 1 23.44 54.15 35.94
C MET A 1 23.80 52.91 35.08
N THR A 2 23.90 51.72 35.62
CA THR A 2 24.39 50.54 34.83
C THR A 2 23.53 49.27 34.97
N CYS A 3 22.55 49.23 35.86
CA CYS A 3 21.76 48.01 36.08
C CYS A 3 20.48 47.93 35.21
N SER A 4 19.89 49.07 34.81
CA SER A 4 18.62 49.08 34.04
C SER A 4 18.77 48.78 32.54
N LYS A 5 19.97 48.97 31.94
CA LYS A 5 20.24 48.66 30.53
C LYS A 5 20.48 47.18 30.29
N LEU A 6 21.05 46.44 31.24
CA LEU A 6 21.28 44.99 31.13
C LEU A 6 19.98 44.18 31.19
N LEU A 7 19.03 44.59 32.01
CA LEU A 7 17.71 43.94 32.13
C LEU A 7 16.82 44.14 30.89
N ARG A 8 16.93 45.28 30.19
CA ARG A 8 16.16 45.53 28.94
C ARG A 8 16.68 44.73 27.78
N ASN A 9 17.99 44.52 27.67
CA ASN A 9 18.57 43.70 26.55
C ASN A 9 18.33 42.19 26.75
N ALA A 10 18.27 41.72 28.02
CA ALA A 10 17.95 40.31 28.29
C ALA A 10 16.46 39.96 27.97
N ALA A 11 15.54 40.92 28.29
CA ALA A 11 14.11 40.73 28.00
C ALA A 11 13.82 40.75 26.49
N THR A 12 14.52 41.58 25.70
CA THR A 12 14.36 41.65 24.24
C THR A 12 14.94 40.42 23.55
N SER A 13 16.06 39.85 24.01
CA SER A 13 16.64 38.63 23.48
C SER A 13 15.81 37.39 23.80
N LEU A 14 15.16 37.37 24.98
CA LEU A 14 14.26 36.26 25.35
C LEU A 14 12.96 36.26 24.53
N ALA A 15 12.40 37.47 24.25
CA ALA A 15 11.20 37.59 23.41
C ALA A 15 11.44 37.21 21.93
N LEU A 16 12.61 37.55 21.37
CA LEU A 16 13.02 37.16 20.04
C LEU A 16 13.28 35.65 19.94
N ALA A 17 13.83 35.02 20.97
CA ALA A 17 14.02 33.56 21.01
C ALA A 17 12.70 32.78 21.12
N LEU A 18 11.71 33.29 21.87
CA LEU A 18 10.37 32.69 21.96
C LEU A 18 9.58 32.82 20.64
N VAL A 19 9.70 33.94 19.92
CA VAL A 19 9.05 34.12 18.62
C VAL A 19 9.69 33.21 17.55
N ALA A 20 11.00 32.95 17.62
CA ALA A 20 11.68 32.02 16.73
C ALA A 20 11.29 30.54 16.99
N LEU A 21 11.01 30.17 18.25
CA LEU A 21 10.57 28.82 18.63
C LEU A 21 9.11 28.53 18.23
N THR A 22 8.25 29.55 18.14
CA THR A 22 6.85 29.37 17.70
C THR A 22 6.70 29.29 16.17
N ALA A 23 7.70 29.73 15.40
CA ALA A 23 7.68 29.61 13.93
C ALA A 23 8.03 28.20 13.41
N TRP A 24 8.48 27.28 14.25
CA TRP A 24 8.89 25.91 13.86
C TRP A 24 7.89 24.81 14.23
N ALA A 25 6.80 25.15 14.87
CA ALA A 25 5.68 24.24 15.04
C ALA A 25 4.72 24.35 13.84
N GLN A 26 5.22 24.11 12.63
CA GLN A 26 4.37 23.81 11.50
C GLN A 26 3.73 22.45 11.82
N SER A 27 2.46 22.49 12.30
CA SER A 27 1.74 21.29 12.70
C SER A 27 1.73 20.32 11.53
N ALA A 28 2.23 19.11 11.75
CA ALA A 28 2.09 18.06 10.77
C ALA A 28 0.63 18.00 10.35
N ALA A 29 0.35 18.00 9.04
CA ALA A 29 -1.02 17.97 8.53
C ALA A 29 -1.76 16.78 9.13
N SER A 30 -2.90 17.04 9.78
CA SER A 30 -3.71 15.98 10.38
C SER A 30 -4.45 15.22 9.29
N PRO A 31 -4.53 13.87 9.39
CA PRO A 31 -5.30 13.06 8.46
C PRO A 31 -6.78 13.44 8.48
N LYS A 32 -7.36 13.61 7.29
CA LYS A 32 -8.80 13.82 7.10
C LYS A 32 -9.38 12.55 6.47
N GLU A 33 -10.30 11.90 7.16
CA GLU A 33 -11.01 10.72 6.63
C GLU A 33 -12.26 11.16 5.88
N GLY A 34 -12.53 10.51 4.75
CA GLY A 34 -13.71 10.74 3.93
C GLY A 34 -14.30 9.45 3.38
N SER A 35 -15.51 9.54 2.90
CA SER A 35 -16.23 8.42 2.30
C SER A 35 -17.09 8.91 1.15
N TRP A 36 -17.15 8.13 0.07
CA TRP A 36 -17.97 8.41 -1.11
C TRP A 36 -18.76 7.17 -1.53
N ILE A 37 -20.01 7.36 -1.91
CA ILE A 37 -20.88 6.29 -2.41
C ILE A 37 -20.88 6.36 -3.94
N VAL A 38 -20.29 5.35 -4.57
CA VAL A 38 -20.41 5.14 -6.02
C VAL A 38 -21.71 4.40 -6.29
N ARG A 39 -22.59 5.02 -7.07
CA ARG A 39 -23.85 4.38 -7.47
C ARG A 39 -23.64 3.50 -8.69
N ASP A 40 -24.37 2.38 -8.72
CA ASP A 40 -24.45 1.43 -9.83
C ASP A 40 -23.06 1.02 -10.34
N PHE A 41 -22.18 0.66 -9.40
CA PHE A 41 -20.83 0.21 -9.76
C PHE A 41 -20.89 -1.16 -10.45
N LYS A 42 -20.46 -1.18 -11.71
CA LYS A 42 -20.43 -2.39 -12.53
C LYS A 42 -19.05 -3.05 -12.44
N PHE A 43 -19.01 -4.26 -11.90
CA PHE A 43 -17.81 -5.10 -11.84
C PHE A 43 -17.49 -5.76 -13.18
N HIS A 44 -16.24 -6.20 -13.36
CA HIS A 44 -15.78 -6.94 -14.55
C HIS A 44 -16.66 -8.15 -14.88
N THR A 45 -17.27 -8.79 -13.88
CA THR A 45 -18.20 -9.90 -14.03
C THR A 45 -19.56 -9.50 -14.63
N GLY A 46 -19.81 -8.20 -14.81
CA GLY A 46 -21.10 -7.67 -15.21
C GLY A 46 -22.10 -7.45 -14.08
N HIS A 47 -21.77 -7.92 -12.85
CA HIS A 47 -22.59 -7.66 -11.68
C HIS A 47 -22.61 -6.15 -11.35
N VAL A 48 -23.77 -5.60 -10.99
CA VAL A 48 -23.91 -4.20 -10.59
C VAL A 48 -24.24 -4.15 -9.09
N LEU A 49 -23.44 -3.41 -8.34
CA LEU A 49 -23.73 -3.10 -6.95
C LEU A 49 -24.36 -1.70 -6.88
N PRO A 50 -25.61 -1.55 -6.39
CA PRO A 50 -26.32 -0.27 -6.36
C PRO A 50 -25.55 0.83 -5.61
N GLU A 51 -24.89 0.45 -4.50
CA GLU A 51 -24.09 1.36 -3.69
C GLU A 51 -22.77 0.71 -3.30
N LEU A 52 -21.66 1.27 -3.77
CA LEU A 52 -20.31 0.91 -3.38
C LEU A 52 -19.71 2.07 -2.58
N ARG A 53 -19.55 1.91 -1.27
CA ARG A 53 -18.83 2.88 -0.43
C ARG A 53 -17.33 2.73 -0.63
N LEU A 54 -16.67 3.82 -0.98
CA LEU A 54 -15.21 3.95 -1.02
C LEU A 54 -14.79 4.89 0.11
N ASN A 55 -14.04 4.35 1.07
CA ASN A 55 -13.43 5.13 2.13
C ASN A 55 -12.02 5.56 1.71
N TYR A 56 -11.59 6.71 2.18
CA TYR A 56 -10.25 7.23 1.91
C TYR A 56 -9.78 8.14 3.03
N THR A 57 -8.47 8.30 3.13
CA THR A 57 -7.82 9.28 4.01
C THR A 57 -7.05 10.26 3.14
N THR A 58 -6.99 11.54 3.54
CA THR A 58 -6.15 12.54 2.88
C THR A 58 -5.25 13.25 3.87
N LEU A 59 -4.10 13.71 3.38
CA LEU A 59 -3.19 14.63 4.08
C LEU A 59 -2.89 15.81 3.18
N GLY A 60 -2.69 16.98 3.75
CA GLY A 60 -2.51 18.22 3.01
C GLY A 60 -3.81 18.80 2.48
N GLU A 61 -3.71 19.94 1.80
CA GLU A 61 -4.87 20.64 1.25
C GLU A 61 -5.10 20.23 -0.22
N PRO A 62 -6.35 20.23 -0.71
CA PRO A 62 -6.68 19.89 -2.11
C PRO A 62 -5.98 20.76 -3.16
N SER A 63 -5.49 21.93 -2.79
CA SER A 63 -4.66 22.79 -3.65
C SER A 63 -3.23 22.32 -3.82
N GLY A 64 -2.77 21.36 -3.00
CA GLY A 64 -1.45 20.73 -3.11
C GLY A 64 -1.35 19.83 -4.34
N GLU A 65 -0.12 19.47 -4.72
CA GLU A 65 0.14 18.58 -5.86
C GLU A 65 -0.36 17.17 -5.54
N PRO A 66 -1.32 16.58 -6.32
CA PRO A 66 -1.98 15.34 -5.90
C PRO A 66 -1.07 14.12 -6.05
N VAL A 67 -1.03 13.27 -5.02
CA VAL A 67 -0.34 11.98 -5.02
C VAL A 67 -1.27 10.88 -4.52
N LEU A 68 -1.17 9.69 -5.11
CA LEU A 68 -2.00 8.54 -4.77
C LEU A 68 -1.15 7.44 -4.13
N ILE A 69 -1.55 6.98 -2.94
CA ILE A 69 -0.85 5.94 -2.18
C ILE A 69 -1.75 4.71 -2.05
N LEU A 70 -1.27 3.57 -2.55
CA LEU A 70 -2.04 2.33 -2.61
C LEU A 70 -1.45 1.27 -1.67
N HIS A 71 -2.28 0.79 -0.75
CA HIS A 71 -1.88 -0.18 0.28
C HIS A 71 -1.83 -1.63 -0.23
N GLY A 72 -1.21 -2.51 0.54
CA GLY A 72 -1.14 -3.95 0.29
C GLY A 72 -2.41 -4.71 0.71
N THR A 73 -2.49 -6.00 0.33
CA THR A 73 -3.58 -6.92 0.72
C THR A 73 -3.77 -6.89 2.24
N THR A 74 -5.01 -6.89 2.69
CA THR A 74 -5.45 -6.79 4.10
C THR A 74 -5.13 -5.44 4.78
N GLY A 75 -4.56 -4.48 4.06
CA GLY A 75 -4.26 -3.15 4.57
C GLY A 75 -5.42 -2.17 4.46
N SER A 76 -5.09 -0.90 4.69
CA SER A 76 -5.98 0.25 4.51
C SER A 76 -5.17 1.49 4.17
N GLY A 77 -5.82 2.53 3.63
CA GLY A 77 -5.18 3.83 3.40
C GLY A 77 -4.62 4.42 4.68
N MET A 78 -5.39 4.41 5.77
CA MET A 78 -4.93 4.87 7.09
C MET A 78 -3.71 4.08 7.59
N GLY A 79 -3.62 2.78 7.30
CA GLY A 79 -2.48 1.93 7.67
C GLY A 79 -1.16 2.38 7.03
N MET A 80 -1.18 3.11 5.92
CA MET A 80 0.02 3.66 5.27
C MET A 80 0.60 4.88 6.02
N LEU A 81 -0.10 5.42 7.01
CA LEU A 81 0.37 6.52 7.85
C LEU A 81 1.26 6.06 9.03
N ASN A 82 1.65 4.78 9.05
CA ASN A 82 2.56 4.27 10.08
C ASN A 82 3.94 4.96 10.01
N PRO A 83 4.73 4.93 11.12
CA PRO A 83 6.03 5.61 11.19
C PRO A 83 7.04 5.17 10.12
N ALA A 84 7.02 3.89 9.71
CA ALA A 84 8.00 3.34 8.76
C ALA A 84 7.72 3.73 7.30
N PHE A 85 6.48 4.10 6.97
CA PHE A 85 6.07 4.54 5.64
C PHE A 85 5.70 6.03 5.65
N GLY A 86 4.53 6.39 6.19
CA GLY A 86 4.05 7.78 6.19
C GLY A 86 4.94 8.73 6.99
N GLY A 87 5.49 8.26 8.12
CA GLY A 87 6.42 9.03 8.95
C GLY A 87 7.73 9.40 8.23
N GLU A 88 8.13 8.61 7.23
CA GLU A 88 9.31 8.86 6.40
C GLU A 88 9.02 9.71 5.15
N LEU A 89 7.75 9.91 4.78
CA LEU A 89 7.38 10.49 3.49
C LEU A 89 6.59 11.79 3.58
N PHE A 90 5.69 11.95 4.56
CA PHE A 90 4.66 12.99 4.51
C PHE A 90 4.88 14.15 5.48
N GLY A 91 5.84 14.05 6.40
CA GLY A 91 6.17 15.10 7.35
C GLY A 91 6.90 16.29 6.73
N PRO A 92 7.08 17.38 7.50
CA PRO A 92 7.79 18.58 7.04
C PRO A 92 9.19 18.25 6.48
N GLY A 93 9.47 18.72 5.26
CA GLY A 93 10.75 18.49 4.57
C GLY A 93 10.95 17.09 4.01
N GLN A 94 10.01 16.18 4.19
CA GLN A 94 10.03 14.84 3.59
C GLN A 94 9.65 14.91 2.09
N PRO A 95 9.94 13.86 1.29
CA PRO A 95 9.74 13.88 -0.16
C PRO A 95 8.33 14.23 -0.65
N LEU A 96 7.32 13.86 0.13
CA LEU A 96 5.90 14.11 -0.15
C LEU A 96 5.26 14.93 0.98
N ASP A 97 5.98 15.94 1.46
CA ASP A 97 5.55 16.86 2.51
C ASP A 97 4.12 17.34 2.29
N ALA A 98 3.23 17.03 3.22
CA ALA A 98 1.81 17.36 3.15
C ALA A 98 1.51 18.87 3.15
N ALA A 99 2.50 19.73 3.40
CA ALA A 99 2.38 21.17 3.17
C ALA A 99 2.40 21.54 1.67
N LYS A 100 2.88 20.64 0.81
CA LYS A 100 3.04 20.85 -0.65
C LYS A 100 2.20 19.89 -1.47
N TYR A 101 1.95 18.69 -0.95
CA TYR A 101 1.25 17.62 -1.65
C TYR A 101 -0.13 17.36 -1.05
N TYR A 102 -1.06 17.02 -1.91
CA TYR A 102 -2.36 16.46 -1.53
C TYR A 102 -2.27 14.95 -1.60
N VAL A 103 -2.00 14.31 -0.46
CA VAL A 103 -1.80 12.86 -0.35
C VAL A 103 -3.15 12.17 -0.20
N ILE A 104 -3.48 11.28 -1.13
CA ILE A 104 -4.75 10.54 -1.21
C ILE A 104 -4.46 9.05 -0.95
N LEU A 105 -5.08 8.48 0.09
CA LEU A 105 -4.89 7.11 0.54
C LEU A 105 -6.26 6.39 0.58
N PRO A 106 -6.74 5.83 -0.53
CA PRO A 106 -8.01 5.10 -0.54
C PRO A 106 -7.88 3.74 0.15
N ASP A 107 -8.96 3.27 0.76
CA ASP A 107 -9.17 1.87 1.06
C ASP A 107 -9.67 1.18 -0.21
N ALA A 108 -9.01 0.11 -0.64
CA ALA A 108 -9.45 -0.66 -1.80
C ALA A 108 -10.80 -1.36 -1.54
N ILE A 109 -11.53 -1.72 -2.61
CA ILE A 109 -12.73 -2.57 -2.48
C ILE A 109 -12.38 -3.82 -1.68
N GLY A 110 -13.20 -4.18 -0.72
CA GLY A 110 -13.00 -5.36 0.12
C GLY A 110 -12.07 -5.15 1.31
N THR A 111 -11.60 -3.92 1.57
CA THR A 111 -10.65 -3.62 2.65
C THR A 111 -11.07 -2.42 3.49
N GLY A 112 -10.46 -2.27 4.65
CA GLY A 112 -10.62 -1.11 5.51
C GLY A 112 -12.10 -0.80 5.82
N LYS A 113 -12.51 0.43 5.54
CA LYS A 113 -13.89 0.89 5.67
C LYS A 113 -14.63 0.99 4.32
N SER A 114 -14.00 0.65 3.19
CA SER A 114 -14.68 0.46 1.91
C SER A 114 -15.60 -0.75 1.96
N THR A 115 -16.62 -0.78 1.08
CA THR A 115 -17.57 -1.90 1.02
C THR A 115 -16.84 -3.23 0.82
N LYS A 116 -17.22 -4.23 1.62
CA LYS A 116 -16.58 -5.55 1.66
C LYS A 116 -17.58 -6.66 1.98
N PRO A 117 -17.26 -7.93 1.74
CA PRO A 117 -18.14 -9.06 2.00
C PRO A 117 -18.76 -9.09 3.40
N SER A 118 -17.98 -8.80 4.44
CA SER A 118 -18.43 -8.82 5.83
C SER A 118 -19.45 -7.71 6.16
N ASP A 119 -19.65 -6.72 5.30
CA ASP A 119 -20.66 -5.66 5.50
C ASP A 119 -22.12 -6.15 5.30
N GLY A 120 -22.33 -7.44 5.00
CA GLY A 120 -23.67 -8.04 4.94
C GLY A 120 -23.86 -9.05 3.80
N LEU A 121 -23.27 -8.84 2.63
CA LEU A 121 -23.44 -9.73 1.48
C LEU A 121 -22.65 -11.06 1.62
N ARG A 122 -21.63 -11.10 2.45
CA ARG A 122 -20.81 -12.29 2.70
C ARG A 122 -20.36 -12.96 1.39
N ALA A 123 -20.60 -14.27 1.20
CA ALA A 123 -20.25 -15.00 -0.01
C ALA A 123 -21.10 -14.62 -1.25
N ALA A 124 -22.17 -13.86 -1.08
CA ALA A 124 -22.94 -13.28 -2.19
C ALA A 124 -22.37 -11.95 -2.68
N PHE A 125 -21.31 -11.44 -2.08
CA PHE A 125 -20.64 -10.23 -2.55
C PHE A 125 -20.16 -10.41 -3.99
N PRO A 126 -20.25 -9.39 -4.87
CA PRO A 126 -19.74 -9.48 -6.23
C PRO A 126 -18.25 -9.84 -6.24
N LYS A 127 -17.87 -10.78 -7.09
CA LYS A 127 -16.45 -11.04 -7.31
C LYS A 127 -15.84 -9.82 -7.96
N TYR A 128 -14.77 -9.33 -7.36
CA TYR A 128 -14.00 -8.19 -7.86
C TYR A 128 -12.55 -8.61 -8.14
N ASN A 129 -11.89 -7.85 -8.98
CA ASN A 129 -10.49 -8.01 -9.30
C ASN A 129 -9.72 -6.69 -9.13
N TYR A 130 -8.45 -6.67 -9.53
CA TYR A 130 -7.62 -5.49 -9.40
C TYR A 130 -7.98 -4.40 -10.41
N ASP A 131 -8.55 -4.75 -11.58
CA ASP A 131 -9.08 -3.77 -12.53
C ASP A 131 -10.28 -3.02 -11.95
N ASP A 132 -11.21 -3.73 -11.29
CA ASP A 132 -12.34 -3.11 -10.58
C ASP A 132 -11.88 -2.16 -9.48
N MET A 133 -10.83 -2.55 -8.71
CA MET A 133 -10.26 -1.67 -7.69
C MET A 133 -9.68 -0.39 -8.29
N VAL A 134 -8.95 -0.50 -9.41
CA VAL A 134 -8.37 0.64 -10.10
C VAL A 134 -9.45 1.53 -10.70
N ASP A 135 -10.51 0.98 -11.28
CA ASP A 135 -11.65 1.75 -11.78
C ASP A 135 -12.37 2.53 -10.66
N ALA A 136 -12.57 1.88 -9.52
CA ALA A 136 -13.15 2.53 -8.35
C ALA A 136 -12.25 3.68 -7.83
N GLN A 137 -10.94 3.46 -7.76
CA GLN A 137 -9.95 4.49 -7.38
C GLN A 137 -9.94 5.64 -8.39
N PHE A 138 -9.96 5.35 -9.69
CA PHE A 138 -10.01 6.38 -10.73
C PHE A 138 -11.25 7.25 -10.60
N ARG A 139 -12.42 6.65 -10.41
CA ARG A 139 -13.68 7.39 -10.18
C ARG A 139 -13.61 8.22 -8.90
N LEU A 140 -13.10 7.66 -7.79
CA LEU A 140 -12.90 8.41 -6.54
C LEU A 140 -12.05 9.67 -6.78
N VAL A 141 -10.91 9.50 -7.44
CA VAL A 141 -9.93 10.57 -7.68
C VAL A 141 -10.51 11.65 -8.62
N THR A 142 -11.20 11.24 -9.70
CA THR A 142 -11.67 12.16 -10.73
C THR A 142 -13.05 12.75 -10.45
N GLU A 143 -14.03 11.90 -10.09
CA GLU A 143 -15.43 12.32 -9.95
C GLU A 143 -15.71 12.95 -8.59
N HIS A 144 -15.12 12.42 -7.51
CA HIS A 144 -15.37 12.90 -6.16
C HIS A 144 -14.34 13.94 -5.68
N LEU A 145 -13.04 13.66 -5.86
CA LEU A 145 -11.99 14.57 -5.40
C LEU A 145 -11.61 15.63 -6.45
N GLY A 146 -12.12 15.53 -7.68
CA GLY A 146 -11.92 16.53 -8.73
C GLY A 146 -10.49 16.62 -9.27
N VAL A 147 -9.63 15.64 -8.97
CA VAL A 147 -8.25 15.60 -9.44
C VAL A 147 -8.18 15.29 -10.91
N LYS A 148 -7.44 16.09 -11.68
CA LYS A 148 -7.29 15.97 -13.13
C LYS A 148 -6.01 15.26 -13.55
N HIS A 149 -5.00 15.24 -12.68
CA HIS A 149 -3.70 14.63 -12.92
C HIS A 149 -3.00 14.33 -11.60
N LEU A 150 -2.19 13.27 -11.55
CA LEU A 150 -1.43 12.86 -10.37
C LEU A 150 0.06 13.09 -10.59
N ARG A 151 0.74 13.66 -9.60
CA ARG A 151 2.21 13.77 -9.61
C ARG A 151 2.86 12.39 -9.56
N VAL A 152 2.38 11.53 -8.67
CA VAL A 152 2.91 10.17 -8.52
C VAL A 152 1.84 9.23 -7.95
N ILE A 153 1.89 7.97 -8.37
CA ILE A 153 1.20 6.86 -7.74
C ILE A 153 2.25 5.94 -7.11
N ILE A 154 2.14 5.69 -5.82
CA ILE A 154 3.02 4.77 -5.08
C ILE A 154 2.18 3.63 -4.54
N GLY A 155 2.51 2.40 -4.89
CA GLY A 155 1.78 1.23 -4.42
C GLY A 155 2.69 0.13 -3.89
N ASN A 156 2.25 -0.51 -2.80
CA ASN A 156 2.98 -1.62 -2.19
C ASN A 156 2.21 -2.93 -2.34
N SER A 157 2.85 -4.01 -2.81
CA SER A 157 2.25 -5.34 -2.96
C SER A 157 1.00 -5.29 -3.86
N MET A 158 -0.20 -5.55 -3.34
CA MET A 158 -1.46 -5.35 -4.05
C MET A 158 -1.54 -3.95 -4.68
N GLY A 159 -1.21 -2.90 -3.92
CA GLY A 159 -1.14 -1.53 -4.43
C GLY A 159 -0.08 -1.36 -5.52
N GLY A 160 1.04 -2.08 -5.45
CA GLY A 160 2.05 -2.12 -6.51
C GLY A 160 1.50 -2.74 -7.79
N MET A 161 0.74 -3.83 -7.68
CA MET A 161 0.05 -4.44 -8.83
C MET A 161 -1.00 -3.49 -9.43
N GLN A 162 -1.75 -2.80 -8.60
CA GLN A 162 -2.69 -1.75 -9.05
C GLN A 162 -1.95 -0.58 -9.73
N THR A 163 -0.77 -0.21 -9.24
CA THR A 163 0.05 0.86 -9.86
C THR A 163 0.46 0.52 -11.29
N TRP A 164 0.79 -0.74 -11.58
CA TRP A 164 1.01 -1.21 -12.96
C TRP A 164 -0.25 -1.06 -13.82
N ILE A 165 -1.43 -1.47 -13.31
CA ILE A 165 -2.71 -1.35 -14.02
C ILE A 165 -3.03 0.13 -14.29
N TRP A 166 -2.81 1.03 -13.32
CA TRP A 166 -2.97 2.47 -13.49
C TRP A 166 -2.15 2.99 -14.69
N GLY A 167 -0.88 2.61 -14.76
CA GLY A 167 0.00 3.03 -15.85
C GLY A 167 -0.44 2.52 -17.22
N VAL A 168 -0.96 1.30 -17.30
CA VAL A 168 -1.46 0.68 -18.54
C VAL A 168 -2.81 1.27 -18.96
N LYS A 169 -3.71 1.49 -17.99
CA LYS A 169 -5.12 1.85 -18.25
C LYS A 169 -5.31 3.36 -18.43
N TYR A 170 -4.55 4.16 -17.71
CA TYR A 170 -4.64 5.60 -17.70
C TYR A 170 -3.28 6.29 -17.96
N PRO A 171 -2.58 5.98 -19.06
CA PRO A 171 -1.16 6.31 -19.27
C PRO A 171 -0.83 7.80 -19.23
N GLY A 172 -1.80 8.68 -19.51
CA GLY A 172 -1.62 10.14 -19.47
C GLY A 172 -2.02 10.79 -18.15
N PHE A 173 -2.46 10.04 -17.15
CA PHE A 173 -3.06 10.59 -15.93
C PHE A 173 -2.05 10.84 -14.80
N MET A 174 -0.78 10.44 -14.94
CA MET A 174 0.24 10.63 -13.92
C MET A 174 1.61 10.90 -14.53
N ASP A 175 2.47 11.61 -13.78
CA ASP A 175 3.85 11.88 -14.16
C ASP A 175 4.78 10.71 -13.80
N ALA A 176 4.56 10.10 -12.64
CA ALA A 176 5.42 9.03 -12.13
C ALA A 176 4.65 7.87 -11.50
N LEU A 177 5.25 6.68 -11.53
CA LEU A 177 4.74 5.43 -10.96
C LEU A 177 5.82 4.75 -10.13
N VAL A 178 5.47 4.29 -8.93
CA VAL A 178 6.36 3.52 -8.04
C VAL A 178 5.65 2.22 -7.61
N PRO A 179 5.60 1.20 -8.47
CA PRO A 179 5.12 -0.11 -8.10
C PRO A 179 6.18 -0.85 -7.28
N MET A 180 5.83 -1.27 -6.05
CA MET A 180 6.74 -1.95 -5.14
C MET A 180 6.26 -3.34 -4.78
N ALA A 181 7.19 -4.27 -4.56
CA ALA A 181 6.94 -5.66 -4.18
C ALA A 181 5.86 -6.32 -5.07
N SER A 182 5.98 -6.13 -6.38
CA SER A 182 5.02 -6.59 -7.39
C SER A 182 5.71 -6.83 -8.73
N GLN A 183 5.16 -7.72 -9.53
CA GLN A 183 5.64 -8.03 -10.88
C GLN A 183 4.59 -7.63 -11.92
N PRO A 184 5.02 -7.12 -13.11
CA PRO A 184 4.09 -6.64 -14.14
C PRO A 184 3.66 -7.78 -15.10
N THR A 185 3.40 -8.96 -14.57
CA THR A 185 3.03 -10.14 -15.35
C THR A 185 1.85 -10.85 -14.73
N GLU A 186 1.36 -11.88 -15.42
CA GLU A 186 0.33 -12.76 -14.92
C GLU A 186 0.65 -13.27 -13.51
N MET A 187 -0.37 -13.30 -12.66
CA MET A 187 -0.27 -13.88 -11.34
C MET A 187 -0.05 -15.39 -11.43
N SER A 188 1.15 -15.84 -11.13
CA SER A 188 1.57 -17.21 -11.36
C SER A 188 2.55 -17.72 -10.30
N SER A 189 3.11 -18.91 -10.54
CA SER A 189 4.21 -19.51 -9.77
C SER A 189 3.89 -19.63 -8.27
N ARG A 190 4.93 -19.57 -7.43
CA ARG A 190 4.81 -19.69 -5.97
C ARG A 190 3.82 -18.68 -5.38
N ASN A 191 3.81 -17.44 -5.88
CA ASN A 191 2.91 -16.40 -5.37
C ASN A 191 1.44 -16.80 -5.55
N TRP A 192 1.04 -17.25 -6.74
CA TRP A 192 -0.32 -17.72 -6.97
C TRP A 192 -0.64 -19.02 -6.23
N MET A 193 0.28 -19.99 -6.23
CA MET A 193 0.09 -21.25 -5.49
C MET A 193 -0.22 -21.02 -4.03
N LEU A 194 0.55 -20.14 -3.37
CA LEU A 194 0.34 -19.82 -1.96
C LEU A 194 -0.97 -19.05 -1.71
N ARG A 195 -1.34 -18.11 -2.60
CA ARG A 195 -2.64 -17.42 -2.54
C ARG A 195 -3.79 -18.40 -2.70
N ARG A 196 -3.67 -19.31 -3.66
CA ARG A 196 -4.66 -20.35 -3.90
C ARG A 196 -4.83 -21.26 -2.67
N LEU A 197 -3.74 -21.60 -1.96
CA LEU A 197 -3.80 -22.37 -0.72
C LEU A 197 -4.56 -21.62 0.38
N ILE A 198 -4.43 -20.30 0.49
CA ILE A 198 -5.25 -19.51 1.44
C ILE A 198 -6.73 -19.62 1.07
N VAL A 199 -7.06 -19.36 -0.19
CA VAL A 199 -8.44 -19.40 -0.69
C VAL A 199 -9.06 -20.79 -0.47
N ASP A 200 -8.34 -21.85 -0.85
CA ASP A 200 -8.85 -23.21 -0.75
C ASP A 200 -8.92 -23.71 0.71
N SER A 201 -7.98 -23.30 1.59
CA SER A 201 -8.05 -23.66 3.01
C SER A 201 -9.30 -23.08 3.69
N ILE A 202 -9.70 -21.86 3.33
CA ILE A 202 -10.93 -21.26 3.84
C ILE A 202 -12.16 -21.97 3.26
N LYS A 203 -12.20 -22.20 1.93
CA LYS A 203 -13.35 -22.84 1.27
C LYS A 203 -13.59 -24.28 1.70
N ASN A 204 -12.52 -25.01 2.02
CA ASN A 204 -12.58 -26.40 2.44
C ASN A 204 -12.75 -26.56 3.96
N ASP A 205 -12.75 -25.48 4.73
CA ASP A 205 -13.05 -25.53 6.16
C ASP A 205 -14.56 -25.72 6.37
N PRO A 206 -15.01 -26.82 7.01
CA PRO A 206 -16.44 -27.03 7.28
C PRO A 206 -17.08 -25.90 8.09
N GLU A 207 -16.30 -25.21 8.95
CA GLU A 207 -16.78 -24.09 9.75
C GLU A 207 -17.09 -22.85 8.90
N TRP A 208 -16.52 -22.73 7.69
CA TRP A 208 -16.81 -21.62 6.76
C TRP A 208 -18.26 -21.64 6.26
N ASN A 209 -18.88 -22.83 6.17
CA ASN A 209 -20.29 -23.01 5.84
C ASN A 209 -20.76 -22.16 4.63
N ASN A 210 -20.03 -22.24 3.51
CA ASN A 210 -20.30 -21.44 2.29
C ASN A 210 -20.41 -19.93 2.56
N GLY A 211 -19.62 -19.42 3.49
CA GLY A 211 -19.58 -18.01 3.88
C GLY A 211 -20.56 -17.59 4.96
N ASN A 212 -21.33 -18.53 5.52
CA ASN A 212 -22.37 -18.28 6.55
C ASN A 212 -21.96 -18.78 7.94
N TYR A 213 -20.67 -18.60 8.29
CA TYR A 213 -20.13 -18.99 9.60
C TYR A 213 -20.68 -18.10 10.73
N ALA A 214 -20.84 -18.71 11.92
CA ALA A 214 -21.17 -17.99 13.15
C ALA A 214 -19.91 -17.54 13.91
N LYS A 215 -18.79 -18.26 13.73
CA LYS A 215 -17.46 -17.93 14.26
C LYS A 215 -16.47 -17.99 13.12
N GLN A 216 -15.39 -17.19 13.21
CA GLN A 216 -14.34 -17.19 12.19
C GLN A 216 -13.71 -18.58 12.06
N PRO A 217 -13.63 -19.16 10.84
CA PRO A 217 -12.98 -20.44 10.59
C PRO A 217 -11.51 -20.39 11.02
N LYS A 218 -11.05 -21.43 11.69
CA LYS A 218 -9.64 -21.50 12.18
C LYS A 218 -8.63 -21.53 11.05
N SER A 219 -9.02 -22.09 9.91
CA SER A 219 -8.22 -22.11 8.69
C SER A 219 -7.78 -20.72 8.22
N ALA A 220 -8.61 -19.69 8.40
CA ALA A 220 -8.30 -18.33 7.99
C ALA A 220 -7.07 -17.76 8.74
N LEU A 221 -6.99 -17.96 10.06
CA LEU A 221 -5.81 -17.59 10.85
C LEU A 221 -4.59 -18.43 10.46
N PHE A 222 -4.75 -19.76 10.41
CA PHE A 222 -3.65 -20.69 10.12
C PHE A 222 -3.02 -20.39 8.76
N ALA A 223 -3.84 -20.23 7.71
CA ALA A 223 -3.37 -19.90 6.37
C ALA A 223 -2.64 -18.55 6.32
N SER A 224 -3.14 -17.54 7.03
CA SER A 224 -2.51 -16.22 7.12
C SER A 224 -1.16 -16.28 7.82
N VAL A 225 -1.04 -17.02 8.92
CA VAL A 225 0.22 -17.21 9.64
C VAL A 225 1.23 -17.98 8.79
N PHE A 226 0.80 -19.09 8.17
CA PHE A 226 1.64 -19.90 7.28
C PHE A 226 2.17 -19.04 6.12
N TYR A 227 1.29 -18.34 5.40
CA TYR A 227 1.67 -17.47 4.30
C TYR A 227 2.65 -16.37 4.74
N GLY A 228 2.37 -15.76 5.90
CA GLY A 228 3.22 -14.72 6.47
C GLY A 228 4.64 -15.23 6.78
N ILE A 229 4.79 -16.43 7.35
CA ILE A 229 6.10 -17.03 7.63
C ILE A 229 6.81 -17.42 6.34
N ALA A 230 6.09 -18.01 5.38
CA ALA A 230 6.66 -18.48 4.12
C ALA A 230 7.14 -17.34 3.21
N THR A 231 6.67 -16.10 3.40
CA THR A 231 6.88 -15.02 2.43
C THR A 231 7.23 -13.66 3.03
N ASN A 232 7.17 -13.51 4.34
CA ASN A 232 7.45 -12.26 5.04
C ASN A 232 8.49 -12.48 6.15
N GLY A 233 9.25 -11.43 6.46
CA GLY A 233 10.22 -11.42 7.56
C GLY A 233 11.66 -11.51 7.08
N GLY A 234 11.92 -12.05 5.89
CA GLY A 234 13.26 -12.25 5.35
C GLY A 234 14.05 -13.35 6.09
N SER A 235 14.84 -14.12 5.36
CA SER A 235 15.55 -15.29 5.93
C SER A 235 16.54 -14.90 7.02
N GLN A 236 17.31 -13.82 6.84
CA GLN A 236 18.32 -13.38 7.82
C GLN A 236 17.66 -12.84 9.10
N ALA A 237 16.61 -12.02 8.96
CA ALA A 237 15.89 -11.48 10.11
C ALA A 237 15.15 -12.58 10.90
N LEU A 238 14.58 -13.58 10.23
CA LEU A 238 13.94 -14.72 10.89
C LEU A 238 14.98 -15.61 11.59
N ALA A 239 16.13 -15.87 10.98
CA ALA A 239 17.20 -16.62 11.61
C ALA A 239 17.70 -15.92 12.89
N LYS A 240 17.79 -14.60 12.88
CA LYS A 240 18.14 -13.79 14.05
C LYS A 240 17.06 -13.81 15.13
N ALA A 241 15.79 -13.69 14.74
CA ALA A 241 14.66 -13.67 15.68
C ALA A 241 14.37 -15.04 16.31
N ALA A 242 14.67 -16.12 15.61
CA ALA A 242 14.39 -17.50 16.02
C ALA A 242 15.60 -18.43 15.82
N PRO A 243 16.75 -18.19 16.50
CA PRO A 243 18.00 -18.92 16.30
C PRO A 243 17.99 -20.33 16.89
N THR A 244 16.97 -20.71 17.65
CA THR A 244 16.82 -22.04 18.27
C THR A 244 15.40 -22.56 18.04
N ASN A 245 15.22 -23.89 18.15
CA ASN A 245 13.89 -24.51 18.08
C ASN A 245 12.91 -23.89 19.11
N ALA A 246 13.35 -23.66 20.34
CA ALA A 246 12.52 -23.03 21.36
C ALA A 246 12.09 -21.60 21.00
N ALA A 247 13.01 -20.81 20.43
CA ALA A 247 12.68 -19.46 19.97
C ALA A 247 11.72 -19.47 18.77
N ALA A 248 11.90 -20.42 17.84
CA ALA A 248 11.02 -20.60 16.70
C ALA A 248 9.59 -21.01 17.13
N ASN A 249 9.48 -21.97 18.07
CA ASN A 249 8.19 -22.36 18.64
C ASN A 249 7.51 -21.18 19.32
N LYS A 250 8.22 -20.44 20.17
CA LYS A 250 7.68 -19.26 20.86
C LYS A 250 7.16 -18.20 19.86
N LEU A 251 7.91 -17.95 18.79
CA LEU A 251 7.50 -16.99 17.76
C LEU A 251 6.24 -17.48 17.03
N LEU A 252 6.19 -18.76 16.65
CA LEU A 252 5.05 -19.35 15.97
C LEU A 252 3.81 -19.36 16.88
N ASP A 253 3.96 -19.82 18.13
CA ASP A 253 2.86 -19.84 19.11
C ASP A 253 2.28 -18.44 19.35
N SER A 254 3.12 -17.41 19.41
CA SER A 254 2.66 -16.03 19.57
C SER A 254 1.77 -15.57 18.42
N ARG A 255 2.03 -16.04 17.19
CA ARG A 255 1.23 -15.69 16.00
C ARG A 255 -0.05 -16.51 15.94
N LEU A 256 0.00 -17.80 16.23
CA LEU A 256 -1.16 -18.69 16.20
C LEU A 256 -2.15 -18.43 17.34
N ASN A 257 -1.66 -17.95 18.49
CA ASN A 257 -2.52 -17.60 19.64
C ASN A 257 -2.97 -16.13 19.63
N ALA A 258 -2.52 -15.32 18.63
CA ALA A 258 -3.00 -13.96 18.50
C ALA A 258 -4.49 -13.93 18.13
N PRO A 259 -5.29 -12.98 18.65
CA PRO A 259 -6.66 -12.81 18.23
C PRO A 259 -6.75 -12.60 16.71
N TYR A 260 -7.59 -13.39 16.03
CA TYR A 260 -7.88 -13.17 14.62
C TYR A 260 -8.86 -12.01 14.48
N THR A 261 -8.38 -10.89 13.96
CA THR A 261 -9.16 -9.65 13.79
C THR A 261 -9.73 -9.51 12.37
N GLY A 262 -9.39 -10.43 11.47
CA GLY A 262 -9.90 -10.46 10.10
C GLY A 262 -11.27 -11.10 9.98
N ASP A 263 -11.79 -11.09 8.75
CA ASP A 263 -12.99 -11.83 8.36
C ASP A 263 -12.63 -12.82 7.24
N ALA A 264 -13.08 -14.05 7.33
CA ALA A 264 -12.72 -15.11 6.39
C ALA A 264 -13.24 -14.85 4.97
N ASN A 265 -14.43 -14.27 4.81
CA ASN A 265 -14.93 -13.88 3.48
C ASN A 265 -14.13 -12.73 2.91
N ASP A 266 -13.82 -11.69 3.69
CA ASP A 266 -13.00 -10.58 3.24
C ASP A 266 -11.62 -11.06 2.80
N HIS A 267 -10.96 -11.92 3.58
CA HIS A 267 -9.67 -12.52 3.22
C HIS A 267 -9.75 -13.35 1.95
N LEU A 268 -10.75 -14.23 1.86
CA LEU A 268 -10.93 -15.06 0.68
C LEU A 268 -11.05 -14.20 -0.59
N TYR A 269 -11.90 -13.18 -0.57
CA TYR A 269 -12.12 -12.29 -1.71
C TYR A 269 -10.88 -11.47 -2.05
N GLN A 270 -10.19 -10.93 -1.05
CA GLN A 270 -8.96 -10.15 -1.28
C GLN A 270 -7.84 -10.98 -1.92
N TRP A 271 -7.63 -12.22 -1.48
CA TRP A 271 -6.63 -13.09 -2.07
C TRP A 271 -7.03 -13.58 -3.47
N ASP A 272 -8.31 -13.88 -3.67
CA ASP A 272 -8.84 -14.35 -4.95
C ASP A 272 -8.89 -13.23 -6.01
N SER A 273 -9.00 -11.97 -5.62
CA SER A 273 -9.11 -10.81 -6.51
C SER A 273 -7.89 -10.59 -7.42
N SER A 274 -6.77 -11.24 -7.14
CA SER A 274 -5.57 -11.22 -7.97
C SER A 274 -5.52 -12.31 -9.05
N ARG A 275 -6.51 -13.16 -9.14
CA ARG A 275 -6.53 -14.37 -9.99
C ARG A 275 -6.22 -14.10 -11.45
N ASP A 276 -6.78 -13.05 -11.99
CA ASP A 276 -6.70 -12.65 -13.40
C ASP A 276 -5.79 -11.43 -13.64
N TYR A 277 -5.03 -11.04 -12.62
CA TYR A 277 -4.07 -9.95 -12.75
C TYR A 277 -3.02 -10.24 -13.80
N ASN A 278 -2.96 -9.41 -14.85
CA ASN A 278 -1.93 -9.48 -15.88
C ASN A 278 -1.79 -8.14 -16.65
N PRO A 279 -0.96 -7.20 -16.23
CA PRO A 279 -0.74 -5.95 -16.96
C PRO A 279 0.23 -6.09 -18.14
N SER A 280 0.90 -7.24 -18.27
CA SER A 280 1.97 -7.45 -19.27
C SER A 280 1.57 -7.07 -20.71
N PRO A 281 0.36 -7.37 -21.21
CA PRO A 281 -0.02 -7.01 -22.59
C PRO A 281 -0.02 -5.51 -22.88
N GLY A 282 0.05 -4.65 -21.84
CA GLY A 282 -0.05 -3.20 -22.00
C GLY A 282 1.15 -2.40 -21.53
N LEU A 283 2.28 -3.01 -21.16
CA LEU A 283 3.41 -2.31 -20.54
C LEU A 283 3.99 -1.19 -21.41
N GLU A 284 3.99 -1.36 -22.75
CA GLU A 284 4.46 -0.34 -23.69
C GLU A 284 3.59 0.91 -23.74
N LYS A 285 2.36 0.85 -23.22
CA LYS A 285 1.45 2.01 -23.12
C LYS A 285 1.85 2.97 -22.00
N ILE A 286 2.64 2.52 -21.02
CA ILE A 286 3.03 3.33 -19.87
C ILE A 286 3.91 4.50 -20.32
N GLN A 287 3.43 5.72 -20.08
CA GLN A 287 4.11 6.97 -20.47
C GLN A 287 4.85 7.63 -19.31
N ALA A 288 4.42 7.35 -18.08
CA ALA A 288 4.98 7.91 -16.87
C ALA A 288 6.43 7.47 -16.65
N ALA A 289 7.22 8.27 -15.93
CA ALA A 289 8.49 7.81 -15.39
C ALA A 289 8.20 6.72 -14.34
N LEU A 290 8.81 5.53 -14.49
CA LEU A 290 8.48 4.39 -13.64
C LEU A 290 9.72 3.89 -12.89
N LEU A 291 9.57 3.73 -11.58
CA LEU A 291 10.56 3.15 -10.68
C LEU A 291 9.95 1.93 -9.97
N ALA A 292 10.22 0.73 -10.48
CA ALA A 292 9.87 -0.51 -9.81
C ALA A 292 10.89 -0.80 -8.69
N ILE A 293 10.40 -1.20 -7.51
CA ILE A 293 11.26 -1.49 -6.35
C ILE A 293 10.89 -2.85 -5.77
N ASN A 294 11.90 -3.67 -5.49
CA ASN A 294 11.71 -4.93 -4.78
C ASN A 294 12.85 -5.17 -3.78
N SER A 295 12.71 -6.20 -2.94
CA SER A 295 13.76 -6.68 -2.05
C SER A 295 14.37 -7.97 -2.59
N ALA A 296 15.67 -8.16 -2.40
CA ALA A 296 16.38 -9.36 -2.82
C ALA A 296 15.88 -10.63 -2.12
N ASP A 297 15.26 -10.48 -0.95
CA ASP A 297 14.67 -11.55 -0.14
C ASP A 297 13.13 -11.62 -0.23
N ASP A 298 12.51 -11.04 -1.28
CA ASP A 298 11.07 -11.15 -1.50
C ASP A 298 10.68 -12.50 -2.11
N GLU A 299 10.18 -13.40 -1.29
CA GLU A 299 9.75 -14.74 -1.68
C GLU A 299 8.48 -14.77 -2.56
N ARG A 300 7.70 -13.67 -2.60
CA ARG A 300 6.52 -13.56 -3.46
C ARG A 300 6.88 -13.15 -4.88
N ASN A 301 7.88 -12.28 -5.02
CA ASN A 301 8.35 -11.73 -6.29
C ASN A 301 9.88 -11.90 -6.39
N PRO A 302 10.37 -13.15 -6.40
CA PRO A 302 11.80 -13.42 -6.26
C PRO A 302 12.61 -12.85 -7.44
N PRO A 303 13.58 -11.94 -7.17
CA PRO A 303 14.36 -11.30 -8.22
C PRO A 303 15.19 -12.27 -9.07
N GLU A 304 15.64 -13.38 -8.50
CA GLU A 304 16.45 -14.41 -9.20
C GLU A 304 15.74 -15.04 -10.41
N THR A 305 14.45 -14.82 -10.58
CA THR A 305 13.72 -15.26 -11.80
C THR A 305 14.08 -14.42 -13.02
N GLY A 306 14.72 -13.25 -12.84
CA GLY A 306 15.04 -12.31 -13.92
C GLY A 306 13.80 -11.73 -14.63
N LEU A 307 12.62 -11.92 -14.04
CA LEU A 307 11.36 -11.55 -14.68
C LEU A 307 11.22 -10.03 -14.75
N MET A 308 11.49 -9.32 -13.64
CA MET A 308 11.40 -7.87 -13.61
C MET A 308 12.42 -7.21 -14.55
N GLU A 309 13.66 -7.71 -14.58
CA GLU A 309 14.73 -7.20 -15.45
C GLU A 309 14.38 -7.35 -16.94
N ARG A 310 13.60 -8.36 -17.30
CA ARG A 310 13.11 -8.57 -18.65
C ARG A 310 11.95 -7.66 -18.98
N GLU A 311 10.94 -7.61 -18.13
CA GLU A 311 9.70 -6.88 -18.40
C GLU A 311 9.85 -5.36 -18.29
N ILE A 312 10.71 -4.85 -17.40
CA ILE A 312 10.94 -3.41 -17.25
C ILE A 312 11.48 -2.74 -18.53
N LYS A 313 12.19 -3.49 -19.37
CA LYS A 313 12.72 -3.01 -20.67
C LYS A 313 11.62 -2.63 -21.65
N ARG A 314 10.41 -3.12 -21.44
CA ARG A 314 9.21 -2.81 -22.25
C ARG A 314 8.57 -1.48 -21.85
N VAL A 315 8.94 -0.91 -20.70
CA VAL A 315 8.48 0.39 -20.25
C VAL A 315 9.51 1.44 -20.63
N LYS A 316 9.16 2.36 -21.54
CA LYS A 316 10.09 3.35 -22.15
C LYS A 316 10.93 4.10 -21.11
N ASN A 317 10.32 4.53 -20.00
CA ASN A 317 10.94 5.30 -18.94
C ASN A 317 11.03 4.48 -17.64
N GLY A 318 11.19 3.14 -17.76
CA GLY A 318 11.19 2.21 -16.63
C GLY A 318 12.60 2.03 -16.05
N ARG A 319 12.66 2.05 -14.71
CA ARG A 319 13.86 1.66 -13.92
C ARG A 319 13.46 0.62 -12.89
N TYR A 320 14.39 -0.25 -12.52
CA TYR A 320 14.20 -1.26 -11.48
C TYR A 320 15.32 -1.19 -10.45
N VAL A 321 14.96 -1.25 -9.19
CA VAL A 321 15.87 -1.25 -8.04
C VAL A 321 15.56 -2.44 -7.15
N VAL A 322 16.59 -3.20 -6.77
CA VAL A 322 16.52 -4.28 -5.79
C VAL A 322 17.23 -3.85 -4.53
N ILE A 323 16.51 -3.83 -3.41
CA ILE A 323 17.07 -3.58 -2.08
C ILE A 323 17.84 -4.84 -1.65
N PRO A 324 19.16 -4.75 -1.36
CA PRO A 324 19.94 -5.91 -0.90
C PRO A 324 19.37 -6.52 0.39
N SER A 325 19.36 -7.84 0.47
CA SER A 325 18.91 -8.53 1.70
C SER A 325 19.88 -8.29 2.87
N SER A 326 19.34 -8.17 4.06
CA SER A 326 20.10 -7.94 5.30
C SER A 326 19.30 -8.39 6.52
N GLU A 327 19.88 -8.33 7.70
CA GLU A 327 19.16 -8.56 8.97
C GLU A 327 18.07 -7.49 9.24
N SER A 328 18.09 -6.36 8.53
CA SER A 328 17.12 -5.27 8.64
C SER A 328 16.02 -5.36 7.61
N THR A 329 16.15 -6.20 6.57
CA THR A 329 15.09 -6.43 5.58
C THR A 329 14.08 -7.43 6.11
N ALA A 330 12.89 -7.44 5.52
CA ALA A 330 11.74 -8.20 6.00
C ALA A 330 11.08 -8.99 4.85
N GLY A 331 11.87 -9.48 3.89
CA GLY A 331 11.34 -10.17 2.72
C GLY A 331 10.37 -9.27 1.95
N HIS A 332 9.19 -9.79 1.63
CA HIS A 332 8.12 -9.01 0.99
C HIS A 332 7.72 -7.73 1.76
N GLY A 333 7.92 -7.69 3.07
CA GLY A 333 7.61 -6.54 3.91
C GLY A 333 8.64 -5.41 3.86
N THR A 334 9.78 -5.58 3.19
CA THR A 334 10.87 -4.60 3.16
C THR A 334 10.43 -3.28 2.55
N THR A 335 9.69 -3.32 1.45
CA THR A 335 9.23 -2.13 0.73
C THR A 335 8.20 -1.29 1.51
N ALA A 336 7.58 -1.84 2.55
CA ALA A 336 6.75 -1.06 3.48
C ALA A 336 7.57 -0.13 4.40
N GLN A 337 8.90 -0.21 4.37
CA GLN A 337 9.82 0.64 5.11
C GLN A 337 10.48 1.64 4.16
N ALA A 338 9.96 2.85 4.07
CA ALA A 338 10.39 3.87 3.09
C ALA A 338 11.87 4.27 3.21
N LYS A 339 12.49 4.09 4.39
CA LYS A 339 13.92 4.36 4.61
C LYS A 339 14.84 3.65 3.59
N PHE A 340 14.43 2.50 3.05
CA PHE A 340 15.25 1.72 2.12
C PHE A 340 15.23 2.25 0.68
N TRP A 341 14.23 3.07 0.32
CA TRP A 341 14.03 3.52 -1.06
C TRP A 341 13.67 5.01 -1.19
N LYS A 342 13.55 5.72 -0.09
CA LYS A 342 13.27 7.17 -0.09
C LYS A 342 14.22 7.99 -0.97
N PRO A 343 15.54 7.73 -1.01
CA PRO A 343 16.46 8.46 -1.91
C PRO A 343 16.11 8.29 -3.40
N GLN A 344 15.74 7.08 -3.82
CA GLN A 344 15.36 6.78 -5.20
C GLN A 344 14.02 7.44 -5.59
N LEU A 345 13.09 7.57 -4.64
CA LEU A 345 11.87 8.37 -4.84
C LEU A 345 12.19 9.84 -5.07
N VAL A 346 13.11 10.42 -4.29
CA VAL A 346 13.53 11.81 -4.46
C VAL A 346 14.13 12.04 -5.87
N GLU A 347 15.02 11.15 -6.32
CA GLU A 347 15.55 11.20 -7.69
C GLU A 347 14.45 11.13 -8.75
N LEU A 348 13.48 10.21 -8.59
CA LEU A 348 12.36 10.07 -9.52
C LEU A 348 11.55 11.36 -9.59
N LEU A 349 11.18 11.93 -8.44
CA LEU A 349 10.39 13.17 -8.38
C LEU A 349 11.12 14.37 -8.96
N GLN A 350 12.45 14.40 -8.89
CA GLN A 350 13.27 15.46 -9.51
C GLN A 350 13.39 15.30 -11.02
N SER A 351 13.47 14.07 -11.53
CA SER A 351 13.70 13.77 -12.93
C SER A 351 12.44 13.56 -13.76
N ALA A 352 11.32 13.15 -13.13
CA ALA A 352 10.06 12.91 -13.83
C ALA A 352 9.47 14.22 -14.36
N PRO A 353 9.12 14.27 -15.66
CA PRO A 353 8.49 15.45 -16.25
C PRO A 353 7.20 15.81 -15.48
N ARG A 354 6.91 17.11 -15.40
CA ARG A 354 5.61 17.62 -14.95
C ARG A 354 4.76 17.89 -16.17
N ARG A 355 3.52 17.41 -16.18
CA ARG A 355 2.58 17.55 -17.29
C ARG A 355 1.39 18.41 -16.91
#